data_88f99acc21a032ffac859cae8097dc5d
#
_entry.id   88f99acc21a032ffac859cae8097dc5d
#
_cell.length_a   1.000
_cell.length_b   1.000
_cell.length_c   1.000
_cell.angle_alpha   90.00
_cell.angle_beta   90.00
_cell.angle_gamma   90.00
#
_symmetry.space_group_name_H-M   'P 1'
#
loop_
_entity.id
_entity.type
_entity.pdbx_description
1 polymer ?
#
loop_
_entity_poly.entity_id
_entity_poly.type
_entity_poly.pdbx_seq_one_letter_code
_entity_poly.pdbx_strand_id
1 'polypeptide(L)'
;AMMYIASVFAQLEREIGAERIRDNMRELAKTGRWLGGTTPTGYESVGFELMNVKEYNENNEVVTKVKKAFMLKKIDEEIYTVKTLFQKFLNLKSLTALETYALNNNIKTKNNIYFSRFALKTILTNPVYAKNDLDMYNYFKENNVDVFSNKEDFDGLHGIMAYNKTLQVKHKAIRKKDIHQWIVACGKHKGII
;
A
#
# COMPACT_ATOMS: atom_id res chain seq x y z
N ALA A 1 34.80 15.49 -24.85
CA ALA A 1 34.29 16.34 -23.77
C ALA A 1 32.77 16.56 -23.90
N MET A 2 32.28 16.98 -25.08
CA MET A 2 30.84 17.32 -25.28
C MET A 2 29.88 16.15 -25.01
N MET A 3 30.18 14.91 -25.45
CA MET A 3 29.36 13.72 -25.20
C MET A 3 29.27 13.38 -23.69
N TYR A 4 30.33 13.60 -22.93
CA TYR A 4 30.35 13.35 -21.50
C TYR A 4 29.43 14.35 -20.75
N ILE A 5 29.48 15.62 -21.12
CA ILE A 5 28.61 16.67 -20.56
C ILE A 5 27.14 16.35 -20.85
N ALA A 6 26.79 15.97 -22.10
CA ALA A 6 25.44 15.59 -22.45
C ALA A 6 24.92 14.38 -21.65
N SER A 7 25.78 13.38 -21.40
CA SER A 7 25.41 12.21 -20.58
C SER A 7 25.16 12.56 -19.12
N VAL A 8 25.93 13.49 -18.56
CA VAL A 8 25.75 13.98 -17.18
C VAL A 8 24.43 14.76 -17.05
N PHE A 9 24.13 15.64 -18.01
CA PHE A 9 22.86 16.37 -18.02
C PHE A 9 21.66 15.40 -18.14
N ALA A 10 21.72 14.43 -19.04
CA ALA A 10 20.66 13.44 -19.18
C ALA A 10 20.47 12.55 -17.92
N GLN A 11 21.54 12.32 -17.17
CA GLN A 11 21.46 11.63 -15.89
C GLN A 11 20.81 12.53 -14.82
N LEU A 12 21.24 13.78 -14.73
CA LEU A 12 20.69 14.76 -13.79
C LEU A 12 19.18 14.99 -14.03
N GLU A 13 18.76 15.15 -15.28
CA GLU A 13 17.33 15.28 -15.63
C GLU A 13 16.52 14.05 -15.18
N ARG A 14 17.05 12.83 -15.37
CA ARG A 14 16.41 11.61 -14.89
C ARG A 14 16.30 11.53 -13.38
N GLU A 15 17.32 11.97 -12.66
CA GLU A 15 17.33 12.00 -11.19
C GLU A 15 16.32 13.02 -10.64
N ILE A 16 16.28 14.22 -11.21
CA ILE A 16 15.30 15.26 -10.86
C ILE A 16 13.88 14.79 -11.18
N GLY A 17 13.67 14.15 -12.34
CA GLY A 17 12.37 13.58 -12.70
C GLY A 17 11.91 12.50 -11.73
N ALA A 18 12.82 11.60 -11.33
CA ALA A 18 12.54 10.54 -10.37
C ALA A 18 12.25 11.10 -8.96
N GLU A 19 12.90 12.19 -8.57
CA GLU A 19 12.65 12.86 -7.29
C GLU A 19 11.26 13.51 -7.26
N ARG A 20 10.90 14.25 -8.30
CA ARG A 20 9.55 14.84 -8.45
C ARG A 20 8.44 13.79 -8.40
N ILE A 21 8.64 12.63 -9.06
CA ILE A 21 7.67 11.53 -9.00
C ILE A 21 7.54 11.01 -7.56
N ARG A 22 8.65 10.83 -6.85
CA ARG A 22 8.65 10.38 -5.44
C ARG A 22 7.92 11.36 -4.52
N ASP A 23 8.17 12.64 -4.67
CA ASP A 23 7.53 13.67 -3.85
C ASP A 23 6.04 13.75 -4.13
N ASN A 24 5.64 13.70 -5.39
CA ASN A 24 4.22 13.65 -5.76
C ASN A 24 3.53 12.39 -5.20
N MET A 25 4.18 11.22 -5.26
CA MET A 25 3.62 9.99 -4.67
C MET A 25 3.50 10.07 -3.15
N ARG A 26 4.42 10.76 -2.47
CA ARG A 26 4.33 11.01 -1.02
C ARG A 26 3.12 11.90 -0.70
N GLU A 27 2.93 12.99 -1.43
CA GLU A 27 1.76 13.87 -1.24
C GLU A 27 0.44 13.11 -1.50
N LEU A 28 0.40 12.28 -2.53
CA LEU A 28 -0.77 11.44 -2.81
C LEU A 28 -1.02 10.41 -1.71
N ALA A 29 0.04 9.86 -1.12
CA ALA A 29 -0.07 8.89 -0.01
C ALA A 29 -0.77 9.47 1.22
N LYS A 30 -0.58 10.77 1.50
CA LYS A 30 -1.24 11.48 2.61
C LYS A 30 -2.76 11.48 2.50
N THR A 31 -3.31 11.31 1.31
CA THR A 31 -4.77 11.31 1.07
C THR A 31 -5.45 10.00 1.48
N GLY A 32 -4.72 8.96 1.84
CA GLY A 32 -5.26 7.64 2.21
C GLY A 32 -5.98 6.88 1.10
N ARG A 33 -5.85 7.30 -0.17
CA ARG A 33 -6.48 6.66 -1.32
C ARG A 33 -5.62 5.55 -1.91
N TRP A 34 -6.21 4.68 -2.70
CA TRP A 34 -5.48 3.67 -3.45
C TRP A 34 -4.70 4.32 -4.61
N LEU A 35 -3.38 4.12 -4.63
CA LEU A 35 -2.49 4.73 -5.64
C LEU A 35 -2.18 3.79 -6.81
N GLY A 36 -2.82 2.63 -6.85
CA GLY A 36 -2.64 1.67 -7.94
C GLY A 36 -1.81 0.44 -7.56
N GLY A 37 -1.56 -0.41 -8.55
CA GLY A 37 -0.88 -1.68 -8.38
C GLY A 37 -1.84 -2.85 -8.13
N THR A 38 -1.30 -4.00 -7.73
CA THR A 38 -2.09 -5.19 -7.38
C THR A 38 -2.84 -4.98 -6.08
N THR A 39 -4.16 -5.11 -6.12
CA THR A 39 -5.01 -4.95 -4.93
C THR A 39 -4.74 -6.06 -3.92
N PRO A 40 -4.77 -5.76 -2.61
CA PRO A 40 -4.70 -6.77 -1.56
C PRO A 40 -5.84 -7.78 -1.68
N THR A 41 -5.62 -9.03 -1.29
CA THR A 41 -6.69 -10.06 -1.23
C THR A 41 -7.85 -9.53 -0.38
N GLY A 42 -9.07 -9.68 -0.85
CA GLY A 42 -10.26 -9.17 -0.17
C GLY A 42 -10.70 -7.78 -0.62
N TYR A 43 -9.94 -7.15 -1.51
CA TYR A 43 -10.27 -5.83 -2.01
C TYR A 43 -10.16 -5.72 -3.55
N GLU A 44 -11.04 -4.93 -4.13
CA GLU A 44 -10.97 -4.44 -5.50
C GLU A 44 -10.73 -2.93 -5.52
N SER A 45 -10.16 -2.44 -6.62
CA SER A 45 -9.96 -1.00 -6.83
C SER A 45 -11.16 -0.41 -7.56
N VAL A 46 -11.81 0.56 -6.94
CA VAL A 46 -12.94 1.27 -7.55
C VAL A 46 -12.67 2.77 -7.59
N GLY A 47 -13.09 3.41 -8.69
CA GLY A 47 -13.01 4.87 -8.77
C GLY A 47 -14.16 5.49 -8.00
N PHE A 48 -13.88 6.51 -7.19
CA PHE A 48 -14.86 7.14 -6.33
C PHE A 48 -15.00 8.65 -6.53
N GLU A 49 -13.99 9.31 -7.07
CA GLU A 49 -13.97 10.77 -7.20
C GLU A 49 -13.21 11.21 -8.45
N LEU A 50 -13.61 12.34 -9.02
CA LEU A 50 -12.86 13.02 -10.06
C LEU A 50 -12.02 14.12 -9.41
N MET A 51 -10.74 14.13 -9.67
CA MET A 51 -9.80 15.10 -9.11
C MET A 51 -9.18 15.94 -10.21
N ASN A 52 -9.11 17.23 -9.95
CA ASN A 52 -8.32 18.15 -10.77
C ASN A 52 -6.85 18.04 -10.35
N VAL A 53 -6.03 17.54 -11.24
CA VAL A 53 -4.58 17.40 -11.02
C VAL A 53 -3.86 18.38 -11.92
N LYS A 54 -2.99 19.20 -11.33
CA LYS A 54 -2.11 20.07 -12.11
C LYS A 54 -0.91 19.26 -12.60
N GLU A 55 -0.71 19.26 -13.90
CA GLU A 55 0.45 18.62 -14.55
C GLU A 55 1.13 19.66 -15.47
N TYR A 56 2.43 19.47 -15.68
CA TYR A 56 3.17 20.25 -16.67
C TYR A 56 3.03 19.58 -18.03
N ASN A 57 2.68 20.35 -19.06
CA ASN A 57 2.70 19.90 -20.44
C ASN A 57 4.14 19.90 -21.01
N GLU A 58 4.29 19.48 -22.26
CA GLU A 58 5.59 19.46 -22.96
C GLU A 58 6.25 20.85 -23.05
N ASN A 59 5.47 21.91 -22.96
CA ASN A 59 5.91 23.31 -22.99
C ASN A 59 6.19 23.87 -21.58
N ASN A 60 6.20 23.04 -20.53
CA ASN A 60 6.40 23.44 -19.14
C ASN A 60 5.28 24.34 -18.56
N GLU A 61 4.10 24.36 -19.17
CA GLU A 61 2.93 25.09 -18.69
C GLU A 61 2.08 24.21 -17.79
N VAL A 62 1.48 24.80 -16.75
CA VAL A 62 0.60 24.09 -15.81
C VAL A 62 -0.77 23.86 -16.46
N VAL A 63 -1.09 22.60 -16.73
CA VAL A 63 -2.40 22.19 -17.27
C VAL A 63 -3.17 21.44 -16.21
N THR A 64 -4.44 21.78 -16.02
CA THR A 64 -5.33 21.05 -15.12
C THR A 64 -5.98 19.88 -15.87
N LYS A 65 -5.67 18.65 -15.45
CA LYS A 65 -6.30 17.43 -15.97
C LYS A 65 -7.21 16.82 -14.93
N VAL A 66 -8.36 16.34 -15.36
CA VAL A 66 -9.28 15.57 -14.50
C VAL A 66 -8.82 14.12 -14.45
N LYS A 67 -8.45 13.64 -13.27
CA LYS A 67 -8.10 12.24 -13.03
C LYS A 67 -9.05 11.61 -12.04
N LYS A 68 -9.32 10.32 -12.22
CA LYS A 68 -10.15 9.54 -11.30
C LYS A 68 -9.33 9.11 -10.10
N ALA A 69 -9.83 9.39 -8.90
CA ALA A 69 -9.26 8.85 -7.67
C ALA A 69 -9.83 7.46 -7.41
N PHE A 70 -9.03 6.58 -6.80
CA PHE A 70 -9.39 5.20 -6.52
C PHE A 70 -9.33 4.91 -5.03
N MET A 71 -10.22 4.03 -4.59
CA MET A 71 -10.21 3.45 -3.25
C MET A 71 -10.35 1.93 -3.32
N LEU A 72 -10.07 1.27 -2.20
CA LEU A 72 -10.29 -0.16 -2.05
C LEU A 72 -11.73 -0.41 -1.59
N LYS A 73 -12.42 -1.32 -2.26
CA LYS A 73 -13.76 -1.79 -1.89
C LYS A 73 -13.68 -3.27 -1.53
N LYS A 74 -14.37 -3.69 -0.48
CA LYS A 74 -14.40 -5.08 -0.02
C LYS A 74 -15.07 -6.01 -1.03
N ILE A 75 -14.50 -7.22 -1.14
CA ILE A 75 -15.10 -8.38 -1.80
C ILE A 75 -15.43 -9.37 -0.68
N ASP A 76 -16.71 -9.53 -0.34
CA ASP A 76 -17.16 -10.23 0.87
C ASP A 76 -16.65 -11.68 0.96
N GLU A 77 -16.64 -12.42 -0.13
CA GLU A 77 -16.12 -13.79 -0.19
C GLU A 77 -14.63 -13.87 0.14
N GLU A 78 -13.84 -12.97 -0.44
CA GLU A 78 -12.39 -12.91 -0.19
C GLU A 78 -12.10 -12.40 1.23
N ILE A 79 -12.89 -11.47 1.74
CA ILE A 79 -12.79 -10.97 3.12
C ILE A 79 -13.01 -12.08 4.14
N TYR A 80 -14.00 -12.95 3.89
CA TYR A 80 -14.23 -14.12 4.73
C TYR A 80 -12.97 -15.01 4.79
N THR A 81 -12.36 -15.27 3.64
CA THR A 81 -11.08 -16.00 3.57
C THR A 81 -9.98 -15.32 4.39
N VAL A 82 -9.81 -14.02 4.24
CA VAL A 82 -8.79 -13.25 4.99
C VAL A 82 -9.05 -13.35 6.49
N LYS A 83 -10.28 -13.13 6.95
CA LYS A 83 -10.64 -13.27 8.38
C LYS A 83 -10.35 -14.67 8.92
N THR A 84 -10.68 -15.71 8.14
CA THR A 84 -10.37 -17.09 8.50
C THR A 84 -8.87 -17.31 8.69
N LEU A 85 -8.04 -16.78 7.78
CA LEU A 85 -6.58 -16.88 7.89
C LEU A 85 -6.05 -16.18 9.15
N PHE A 86 -6.54 -14.98 9.49
CA PHE A 86 -6.17 -14.28 10.72
C PHE A 86 -6.55 -15.07 11.98
N GLN A 87 -7.81 -15.54 12.07
CA GLN A 87 -8.29 -16.31 13.22
C GLN A 87 -7.51 -17.63 13.41
N LYS A 88 -7.24 -18.32 12.29
CA LYS A 88 -6.45 -19.57 12.35
C LYS A 88 -5.01 -19.31 12.74
N PHE A 89 -4.41 -18.22 12.28
CA PHE A 89 -3.06 -17.87 12.69
C PHE A 89 -2.97 -17.59 14.19
N LEU A 90 -3.95 -16.90 14.78
CA LEU A 90 -3.99 -16.63 16.22
C LEU A 90 -3.99 -17.94 17.05
N ASN A 91 -4.66 -18.99 16.55
CA ASN A 91 -4.72 -20.29 17.19
C ASN A 91 -3.44 -21.11 16.95
N LEU A 92 -2.96 -21.15 15.71
CA LEU A 92 -1.84 -22.01 15.30
C LEU A 92 -0.47 -21.40 15.64
N LYS A 93 -0.36 -20.08 15.66
CA LYS A 93 0.86 -19.29 15.92
C LYS A 93 2.07 -19.69 15.05
N SER A 94 1.81 -20.32 13.90
CA SER A 94 2.81 -20.83 12.97
C SER A 94 2.38 -20.63 11.53
N LEU A 95 3.23 -19.99 10.72
CA LEU A 95 2.98 -19.80 9.28
C LEU A 95 2.99 -21.13 8.52
N THR A 96 3.82 -22.08 8.92
CA THR A 96 3.85 -23.42 8.30
C THR A 96 2.56 -24.19 8.59
N ALA A 97 2.09 -24.15 9.83
CA ALA A 97 0.82 -24.77 10.19
C ALA A 97 -0.36 -24.10 9.48
N LEU A 98 -0.33 -22.77 9.31
CA LEU A 98 -1.36 -22.05 8.57
C LEU A 98 -1.35 -22.40 7.07
N GLU A 99 -0.17 -22.54 6.45
CA GLU A 99 -0.02 -22.98 5.06
C GLU A 99 -0.62 -24.39 4.88
N THR A 100 -0.27 -25.32 5.76
CA THR A 100 -0.84 -26.69 5.77
C THR A 100 -2.37 -26.67 5.95
N TYR A 101 -2.85 -25.85 6.86
CA TYR A 101 -4.29 -25.66 7.06
C TYR A 101 -4.98 -25.17 5.79
N ALA A 102 -4.44 -24.12 5.15
CA ALA A 102 -5.00 -23.56 3.92
C ALA A 102 -5.00 -24.60 2.78
N LEU A 103 -3.92 -25.38 2.65
CA LEU A 103 -3.83 -26.46 1.67
C LEU A 103 -4.88 -27.54 1.91
N ASN A 104 -4.99 -28.05 3.13
CA ASN A 104 -5.91 -29.15 3.49
C ASN A 104 -7.39 -28.73 3.36
N ASN A 105 -7.70 -27.45 3.53
CA ASN A 105 -9.06 -26.92 3.38
C ASN A 105 -9.32 -26.31 2.01
N ASN A 106 -8.41 -26.54 1.03
CA ASN A 106 -8.53 -26.03 -0.34
C ASN A 106 -8.73 -24.50 -0.42
N ILE A 107 -8.15 -23.76 0.53
CA ILE A 107 -8.22 -22.29 0.55
C ILE A 107 -7.17 -21.75 -0.42
N LYS A 108 -7.63 -21.00 -1.41
CA LYS A 108 -6.79 -20.50 -2.50
C LYS A 108 -6.91 -18.98 -2.63
N THR A 109 -5.94 -18.39 -3.31
CA THR A 109 -5.96 -16.98 -3.72
C THR A 109 -7.03 -16.75 -4.80
N LYS A 110 -7.33 -15.49 -5.08
CA LYS A 110 -8.22 -15.07 -6.19
C LYS A 110 -7.79 -15.61 -7.57
N ASN A 111 -6.54 -15.99 -7.72
CA ASN A 111 -5.99 -16.59 -8.96
C ASN A 111 -6.02 -18.13 -8.92
N ASN A 112 -6.76 -18.73 -7.99
CA ASN A 112 -6.88 -20.18 -7.80
C ASN A 112 -5.55 -20.91 -7.50
N ILE A 113 -4.60 -20.20 -6.87
CA ILE A 113 -3.29 -20.73 -6.46
C ILE A 113 -3.29 -20.90 -4.94
N TYR A 114 -2.67 -21.95 -4.43
CA TYR A 114 -2.50 -22.15 -2.98
C TYR A 114 -1.61 -21.08 -2.36
N PHE A 115 -1.95 -20.68 -1.14
CA PHE A 115 -1.18 -19.71 -0.39
C PHE A 115 0.18 -20.27 0.01
N SER A 116 1.25 -19.58 -0.35
CA SER A 116 2.58 -19.83 0.21
C SER A 116 2.75 -19.11 1.55
N ARG A 117 3.71 -19.56 2.36
CA ARG A 117 4.07 -18.89 3.64
C ARG A 117 4.39 -17.42 3.46
N PHE A 118 5.04 -17.06 2.36
CA PHE A 118 5.34 -15.66 2.03
C PHE A 118 4.06 -14.85 1.78
N ALA A 119 3.12 -15.40 1.02
CA ALA A 119 1.82 -14.75 0.76
C ALA A 119 1.02 -14.59 2.06
N LEU A 120 0.95 -15.63 2.89
CA LEU A 120 0.29 -15.59 4.20
C LEU A 120 0.93 -14.53 5.11
N LYS A 121 2.26 -14.50 5.22
CA LYS A 121 2.96 -13.47 5.99
C LYS A 121 2.65 -12.07 5.47
N THR A 122 2.58 -11.89 4.15
CA THR A 122 2.27 -10.60 3.54
C THR A 122 0.86 -10.13 3.90
N ILE A 123 -0.13 -11.03 3.90
CA ILE A 123 -1.50 -10.73 4.34
C ILE A 123 -1.52 -10.35 5.82
N LEU A 124 -0.96 -11.20 6.68
CA LEU A 124 -1.00 -11.01 8.14
C LEU A 124 -0.25 -9.76 8.63
N THR A 125 0.72 -9.28 7.85
CA THR A 125 1.49 -8.07 8.20
C THR A 125 1.08 -6.81 7.42
N ASN A 126 -0.02 -6.86 6.67
CA ASN A 126 -0.46 -5.70 5.89
C ASN A 126 -1.47 -4.85 6.68
N PRO A 127 -1.13 -3.59 7.02
CA PRO A 127 -2.02 -2.71 7.79
C PRO A 127 -3.36 -2.43 7.12
N VAL A 128 -3.49 -2.66 5.82
CA VAL A 128 -4.73 -2.42 5.06
C VAL A 128 -5.95 -3.15 5.65
N TYR A 129 -5.73 -4.24 6.35
CA TYR A 129 -6.78 -5.03 6.98
C TYR A 129 -7.17 -4.51 8.36
N ALA A 130 -6.27 -3.82 9.04
CA ALA A 130 -6.53 -3.30 10.38
C ALA A 130 -7.51 -2.12 10.34
N LYS A 131 -8.34 -2.02 11.39
CA LYS A 131 -9.12 -0.83 11.64
C LYS A 131 -8.22 0.28 12.16
N ASN A 132 -8.52 1.50 11.76
CA ASN A 132 -7.79 2.69 12.17
C ASN A 132 -8.25 3.17 13.55
N ASP A 133 -8.06 2.38 14.58
CA ASP A 133 -8.36 2.75 15.97
C ASP A 133 -7.19 3.48 16.66
N LEU A 134 -7.41 3.89 17.89
CA LEU A 134 -6.39 4.60 18.68
C LEU A 134 -5.18 3.73 19.00
N ASP A 135 -5.35 2.42 19.12
CA ASP A 135 -4.26 1.50 19.40
C ASP A 135 -3.30 1.45 18.21
N MET A 136 -3.85 1.43 16.98
CA MET A 136 -3.06 1.51 15.77
C MET A 136 -2.37 2.86 15.60
N TYR A 137 -3.02 3.98 15.97
CA TYR A 137 -2.37 5.28 15.99
C TYR A 137 -1.15 5.28 16.93
N ASN A 138 -1.34 4.83 18.17
CA ASN A 138 -0.28 4.76 19.17
C ASN A 138 0.86 3.84 18.69
N TYR A 139 0.52 2.66 18.17
CA TYR A 139 1.50 1.73 17.60
C TYR A 139 2.40 2.37 16.56
N PHE A 140 1.83 3.12 15.60
CA PHE A 140 2.64 3.79 14.59
C PHE A 140 3.49 4.91 15.18
N LYS A 141 2.98 5.69 16.14
CA LYS A 141 3.75 6.75 16.81
C LYS A 141 4.91 6.19 17.64
N GLU A 142 4.71 5.11 18.37
CA GLU A 142 5.77 4.43 19.13
C GLU A 142 6.88 3.86 18.21
N ASN A 143 6.53 3.48 17.00
CA ASN A 143 7.49 3.01 15.99
C ASN A 143 8.06 4.15 15.11
N ASN A 144 7.87 5.41 15.46
CA ASN A 144 8.34 6.60 14.74
C ASN A 144 7.93 6.63 13.25
N VAL A 145 6.71 6.18 12.96
CA VAL A 145 6.15 6.19 11.60
C VAL A 145 5.58 7.57 11.28
N ASP A 146 5.74 8.01 10.04
CA ASP A 146 5.09 9.23 9.54
C ASP A 146 3.59 8.99 9.33
N VAL A 147 2.78 9.42 10.30
CA VAL A 147 1.31 9.37 10.23
C VAL A 147 0.78 10.73 9.81
N PHE A 148 0.17 10.79 8.63
CA PHE A 148 -0.34 12.03 8.03
C PHE A 148 -1.80 12.34 8.35
N SER A 149 -2.54 11.38 8.91
CA SER A 149 -3.90 11.62 9.40
C SER A 149 -3.86 12.11 10.85
N ASN A 150 -4.82 12.97 11.22
CA ASN A 150 -4.96 13.41 12.59
C ASN A 150 -5.43 12.27 13.49
N LYS A 151 -5.22 12.41 14.79
CA LYS A 151 -5.65 11.41 15.75
C LYS A 151 -7.17 11.17 15.73
N GLU A 152 -7.92 12.23 15.48
CA GLU A 152 -9.39 12.24 15.39
C GLU A 152 -9.92 11.48 14.17
N ASP A 153 -9.09 11.28 13.13
CA ASP A 153 -9.44 10.52 11.92
C ASP A 153 -9.39 9.00 12.16
N PHE A 154 -8.85 8.57 13.31
CA PHE A 154 -8.79 7.18 13.73
C PHE A 154 -10.12 6.76 14.37
N ASP A 155 -11.10 6.46 13.54
CA ASP A 155 -12.51 6.24 13.89
C ASP A 155 -12.86 4.79 14.24
N GLY A 156 -11.91 3.86 14.11
CA GLY A 156 -12.12 2.42 14.33
C GLY A 156 -12.97 1.72 13.28
N LEU A 157 -13.33 2.39 12.18
CA LEU A 157 -14.19 1.86 11.12
C LEU A 157 -13.46 1.69 9.79
N HIS A 158 -12.68 2.69 9.41
CA HIS A 158 -11.90 2.65 8.18
C HIS A 158 -10.62 1.82 8.37
N GLY A 159 -10.00 1.47 7.25
CA GLY A 159 -8.72 0.77 7.25
C GLY A 159 -7.54 1.74 7.22
N ILE A 160 -6.35 1.17 7.19
CA ILE A 160 -5.11 1.92 7.17
C ILE A 160 -4.42 1.73 5.83
N MET A 161 -3.99 2.83 5.22
CA MET A 161 -3.13 2.80 4.05
C MET A 161 -1.68 3.02 4.46
N ALA A 162 -0.81 2.11 4.06
CA ALA A 162 0.61 2.21 4.29
C ALA A 162 1.38 2.14 2.97
N TYR A 163 2.23 3.12 2.74
CA TYR A 163 3.02 3.29 1.52
C TYR A 163 4.51 3.28 1.85
N ASN A 164 5.35 3.27 0.81
CA ASN A 164 6.81 3.26 0.96
C ASN A 164 7.35 2.05 1.76
N LYS A 165 6.62 0.93 1.73
CA LYS A 165 6.93 -0.29 2.50
C LYS A 165 8.09 -1.11 1.93
N THR A 166 8.47 -0.86 0.68
CA THR A 166 9.48 -1.66 -0.03
C THR A 166 10.54 -0.78 -0.68
N LEU A 167 11.76 -1.30 -0.72
CA LEU A 167 12.87 -0.75 -1.48
C LEU A 167 13.06 -1.60 -2.73
N GLN A 168 12.91 -0.98 -3.90
CA GLN A 168 13.20 -1.59 -5.18
C GLN A 168 14.47 -0.96 -5.76
N VAL A 169 15.49 -1.77 -5.95
CA VAL A 169 16.74 -1.37 -6.59
C VAL A 169 16.91 -2.19 -7.86
N LYS A 170 17.29 -1.53 -8.95
CA LYS A 170 17.51 -2.18 -10.25
C LYS A 170 18.44 -3.38 -10.09
N HIS A 171 18.05 -4.52 -10.66
CA HIS A 171 18.78 -5.80 -10.60
C HIS A 171 18.99 -6.42 -9.20
N LYS A 172 18.24 -5.97 -8.19
CA LYS A 172 18.25 -6.55 -6.83
C LYS A 172 16.86 -7.01 -6.42
N ALA A 173 16.82 -7.99 -5.51
CA ALA A 173 15.56 -8.43 -4.92
C ALA A 173 14.88 -7.29 -4.15
N ILE A 174 13.55 -7.21 -4.24
CA ILE A 174 12.75 -6.26 -3.48
C ILE A 174 12.94 -6.56 -1.99
N ARG A 175 13.27 -5.55 -1.21
CA ARG A 175 13.44 -5.64 0.24
C ARG A 175 12.34 -4.84 0.94
N LYS A 176 11.87 -5.35 2.08
CA LYS A 176 10.99 -4.58 2.96
C LYS A 176 11.82 -3.49 3.64
N LYS A 177 11.26 -2.29 3.74
CA LYS A 177 11.80 -1.21 4.55
C LYS A 177 11.37 -1.36 6.00
N ASP A 178 12.16 -0.80 6.89
CA ASP A 178 11.78 -0.70 8.30
C ASP A 178 10.52 0.15 8.47
N ILE A 179 9.74 -0.16 9.50
CA ILE A 179 8.41 0.45 9.70
C ILE A 179 8.48 1.98 9.85
N HIS A 180 9.53 2.53 10.48
CA HIS A 180 9.73 3.98 10.64
C HIS A 180 9.89 4.73 9.30
N GLN A 181 10.17 4.03 8.20
CA GLN A 181 10.26 4.61 6.86
C GLN A 181 8.93 4.61 6.10
N TRP A 182 7.90 4.01 6.69
CA TRP A 182 6.59 3.94 6.05
C TRP A 182 5.87 5.28 6.14
N ILE A 183 4.98 5.50 5.19
CA ILE A 183 4.03 6.62 5.19
C ILE A 183 2.67 6.02 5.45
N VAL A 184 2.00 6.48 6.51
CA VAL A 184 0.70 5.94 6.94
C VAL A 184 -0.35 7.04 6.92
N ALA A 185 -1.53 6.70 6.42
CA ALA A 185 -2.71 7.55 6.46
C ALA A 185 -3.98 6.70 6.67
N CYS A 186 -5.03 7.28 7.22
CA CYS A 186 -6.34 6.66 7.27
C CYS A 186 -6.85 6.39 5.86
N GLY A 187 -7.23 5.15 5.60
CA GLY A 187 -7.72 4.72 4.30
C GLY A 187 -9.16 5.18 4.05
N LYS A 188 -9.54 5.27 2.78
CA LYS A 188 -10.94 5.48 2.37
C LYS A 188 -11.77 4.20 2.36
N HIS A 189 -11.14 3.04 2.58
CA HIS A 189 -11.78 1.73 2.66
C HIS A 189 -12.12 1.36 4.10
N LYS A 190 -13.02 0.39 4.27
CA LYS A 190 -13.35 -0.14 5.61
C LYS A 190 -12.31 -1.16 6.07
N GLY A 191 -11.83 -1.05 7.30
CA GLY A 191 -11.03 -2.07 7.97
C GLY A 191 -11.83 -3.35 8.23
N ILE A 192 -11.16 -4.45 8.54
CA ILE A 192 -11.80 -5.76 8.74
C ILE A 192 -11.39 -6.50 10.01
N ILE A 193 -10.25 -6.14 10.58
CA ILE A 193 -9.68 -6.76 11.80
C ILE A 193 -9.58 -5.70 12.89
#